data_9171f3e98730385ad8c48a9b5075cf5d
#
_entry.id   9171f3e98730385ad8c48a9b5075cf5d
#
_cell.length_a   1.000
_cell.length_b   1.000
_cell.length_c   1.000
_cell.angle_alpha   90.00
_cell.angle_beta   90.00
_cell.angle_gamma   90.00
#
_symmetry.space_group_name_H-M   'P 1'
#
loop_
_entity.id
_entity.type
_entity.pdbx_description
1 polymer ?
#
loop_
_entity_poly.entity_id
_entity_poly.type
_entity_poly.pdbx_seq_one_letter_code
_entity_poly.pdbx_strand_id
1 'polypeptide(L)'
;GRSCFSGAYMGEYGVYYSNSGEAIRHRKSLGIDKRMKLLFKVNPEADSYLVARDIQVVAKSIMFGDFADGLCVSGTAAGTEPDDVVLKKVYEVAAPRKVPVFCNTGCNHENVREKLLNCDGVCMGTAFKKDGIFNERVDEKRVRDFMKIVSEIRGKL
;
A
#
# COMPACT_ATOMS: atom_id res chain seq x y z
N GLY A 1 8.74 3.97 5.81
CA GLY A 1 8.20 2.79 6.48
C GLY A 1 6.81 2.43 5.95
N ARG A 2 6.54 1.14 5.78
CA ARG A 2 5.24 0.63 5.32
C ARG A 2 4.81 -0.52 6.22
N SER A 3 3.64 -0.39 6.89
CA SER A 3 3.12 -1.42 7.80
C SER A 3 1.64 -1.19 8.13
N CYS A 4 1.03 -2.14 8.85
CA CYS A 4 -0.20 -1.95 9.60
C CYS A 4 0.14 -1.17 10.88
N PHE A 5 0.28 0.16 10.79
CA PHE A 5 0.66 1.00 11.93
C PHE A 5 -0.47 1.25 12.92
N SER A 6 -1.73 1.03 12.55
CA SER A 6 -2.89 1.17 13.41
C SER A 6 -3.87 0.02 13.22
N GLY A 7 -4.65 -0.26 14.25
CA GLY A 7 -5.66 -1.31 14.25
C GLY A 7 -5.32 -2.51 15.11
N ALA A 8 -6.30 -3.40 15.27
CA ALA A 8 -6.16 -4.69 15.94
C ALA A 8 -6.54 -5.80 14.97
N TYR A 9 -5.74 -6.83 14.92
CA TYR A 9 -5.78 -7.87 13.90
C TYR A 9 -5.68 -9.27 14.51
N MET A 10 -6.13 -10.26 13.74
CA MET A 10 -5.99 -11.69 14.04
C MET A 10 -5.54 -12.43 12.77
N GLY A 11 -4.54 -13.26 12.90
CA GLY A 11 -4.01 -14.13 11.85
C GLY A 11 -3.35 -15.38 12.45
N GLU A 12 -2.51 -16.06 11.67
CA GLU A 12 -1.82 -17.29 12.08
C GLU A 12 -0.89 -17.07 13.27
N TYR A 13 -0.42 -15.86 13.51
CA TYR A 13 0.44 -15.48 14.64
C TYR A 13 -0.36 -15.07 15.90
N GLY A 14 -1.70 -15.24 15.88
CA GLY A 14 -2.59 -14.85 16.98
C GLY A 14 -3.11 -13.43 16.84
N VAL A 15 -3.53 -12.87 17.98
CA VAL A 15 -4.06 -11.51 18.05
C VAL A 15 -2.93 -10.50 18.31
N TYR A 16 -2.90 -9.44 17.53
CA TYR A 16 -1.97 -8.33 17.76
C TYR A 16 -2.64 -6.98 17.50
N TYR A 17 -2.05 -5.93 18.05
CA TYR A 17 -2.48 -4.56 17.81
C TYR A 17 -1.27 -3.67 17.51
N SER A 18 -1.51 -2.60 16.77
CA SER A 18 -0.50 -1.61 16.41
C SER A 18 -0.80 -0.27 17.06
N ASN A 19 0.24 0.49 17.36
CA ASN A 19 0.16 1.81 17.96
C ASN A 19 0.81 2.86 17.04
N SER A 20 0.00 3.49 16.21
CA SER A 20 0.44 4.54 15.28
C SER A 20 1.08 5.73 16.01
N GLY A 21 0.52 6.11 17.15
CA GLY A 21 1.07 7.22 17.95
C GLY A 21 2.49 6.95 18.44
N GLU A 22 2.82 5.72 18.80
CA GLU A 22 4.18 5.32 19.17
C GLU A 22 5.13 5.41 17.96
N ALA A 23 4.74 4.86 16.82
CA ALA A 23 5.52 4.92 15.59
C ALA A 23 5.81 6.37 15.16
N ILE A 24 4.83 7.26 15.25
CA ILE A 24 4.96 8.68 14.90
C ILE A 24 5.89 9.40 15.87
N ARG A 25 5.71 9.19 17.18
CA ARG A 25 6.58 9.79 18.21
C ARG A 25 8.01 9.29 18.09
N HIS A 26 8.21 7.99 17.86
CA HIS A 26 9.53 7.41 17.65
C HIS A 26 10.22 8.00 16.42
N ARG A 27 9.53 8.09 15.28
CA ARG A 27 10.04 8.76 14.06
C ARG A 27 10.49 10.20 14.36
N LYS A 28 9.69 10.94 15.13
CA LYS A 28 10.00 12.33 15.50
C LYS A 28 11.21 12.41 16.44
N SER A 29 11.31 11.52 17.42
CA SER A 29 12.45 11.49 18.37
C SER A 29 13.80 11.22 17.69
N LEU A 30 13.77 10.50 16.55
CA LEU A 30 14.95 10.27 15.72
C LEU A 30 15.28 11.44 14.78
N GLY A 31 14.47 12.50 14.74
CA GLY A 31 14.66 13.66 13.85
C GLY A 31 14.50 13.33 12.35
N ILE A 32 13.78 12.26 12.02
CA ILE A 32 13.62 11.77 10.63
C ILE A 32 12.20 11.94 10.09
N ASP A 33 11.34 12.65 10.78
CA ASP A 33 9.92 12.83 10.44
C ASP A 33 9.70 13.47 9.07
N LYS A 34 10.62 14.33 8.61
CA LYS A 34 10.58 14.91 7.27
C LYS A 34 11.16 14.00 6.17
N ARG A 35 12.09 13.11 6.55
CA ARG A 35 12.84 12.25 5.62
C ARG A 35 12.20 10.87 5.43
N MET A 36 11.59 10.32 6.48
CA MET A 36 10.93 9.03 6.46
C MET A 36 9.41 9.22 6.39
N LYS A 37 8.78 8.70 5.34
CA LYS A 37 7.33 8.66 5.21
C LYS A 37 6.78 7.36 5.78
N LEU A 38 5.61 7.43 6.44
CA LEU A 38 4.89 6.27 6.93
C LEU A 38 3.69 6.00 6.02
N LEU A 39 3.74 4.87 5.33
CA LEU A 39 2.68 4.39 4.45
C LEU A 39 1.86 3.35 5.22
N PHE A 40 0.62 3.66 5.48
CA PHE A 40 -0.29 2.86 6.29
C PHE A 40 -1.03 1.85 5.42
N LYS A 41 -0.96 0.58 5.72
CA LYS A 41 -1.87 -0.41 5.13
C LYS A 41 -3.28 -0.19 5.69
N VAL A 42 -4.25 0.04 4.81
CA VAL A 42 -5.66 0.18 5.20
C VAL A 42 -6.36 -1.17 5.37
N ASN A 43 -5.79 -2.20 4.80
CA ASN A 43 -6.17 -3.60 5.00
C ASN A 43 -4.91 -4.46 5.08
N PRO A 44 -4.87 -5.46 5.98
CA PRO A 44 -3.75 -6.38 6.08
C PRO A 44 -3.75 -7.37 4.90
N GLU A 45 -2.56 -7.94 4.65
CA GLU A 45 -2.40 -9.15 3.83
C GLU A 45 -2.51 -10.33 4.77
N ALA A 46 -2.99 -11.43 4.57
CA ALA A 46 -2.98 -12.65 5.39
C ALA A 46 -3.59 -12.54 6.82
N ASP A 47 -4.06 -11.37 7.22
CA ASP A 47 -4.69 -11.12 8.52
C ASP A 47 -6.07 -10.50 8.35
N SER A 48 -6.86 -10.46 9.41
CA SER A 48 -8.16 -9.79 9.42
C SER A 48 -8.26 -8.80 10.57
N TYR A 49 -9.00 -7.71 10.38
CA TYR A 49 -9.38 -6.86 11.51
C TYR A 49 -10.22 -7.65 12.51
N LEU A 50 -10.01 -7.44 13.80
CA LEU A 50 -10.85 -8.05 14.85
C LEU A 50 -12.31 -7.62 14.74
N VAL A 51 -12.55 -6.39 14.25
CA VAL A 51 -13.90 -5.86 14.01
C VAL A 51 -13.97 -5.33 12.60
N ALA A 52 -14.88 -5.87 11.81
CA ALA A 52 -15.11 -5.41 10.44
C ALA A 52 -15.60 -3.96 10.43
N ARG A 53 -15.01 -3.14 9.58
CA ARG A 53 -15.37 -1.75 9.35
C ARG A 53 -15.38 -1.47 7.85
N ASP A 54 -16.23 -0.54 7.41
CA ASP A 54 -16.17 -0.07 6.03
C ASP A 54 -14.78 0.50 5.72
N ILE A 55 -14.23 0.13 4.57
CA ILE A 55 -12.84 0.47 4.20
C ILE A 55 -12.64 1.99 4.04
N GLN A 56 -13.66 2.71 3.60
CA GLN A 56 -13.59 4.18 3.50
C GLN A 56 -13.57 4.82 4.89
N VAL A 57 -14.29 4.24 5.85
CA VAL A 57 -14.26 4.71 7.26
C VAL A 57 -12.88 4.44 7.86
N VAL A 58 -12.29 3.27 7.60
CA VAL A 58 -10.91 2.95 8.03
C VAL A 58 -9.92 3.93 7.43
N ALA A 59 -9.96 4.16 6.12
CA ALA A 59 -9.07 5.11 5.44
C ALA A 59 -9.19 6.54 6.00
N LYS A 60 -10.43 7.02 6.20
CA LYS A 60 -10.67 8.35 6.79
C LYS A 60 -10.12 8.46 8.22
N SER A 61 -10.30 7.42 9.03
CA SER A 61 -9.77 7.38 10.42
C SER A 61 -8.25 7.43 10.45
N ILE A 62 -7.58 6.65 9.59
CA ILE A 62 -6.11 6.63 9.46
C ILE A 62 -5.59 8.00 9.03
N MET A 63 -6.19 8.61 8.02
CA MET A 63 -5.76 9.93 7.55
C MET A 63 -5.93 11.02 8.61
N PHE A 64 -7.01 10.98 9.37
CA PHE A 64 -7.33 12.00 10.39
C PHE A 64 -6.59 11.80 11.70
N GLY A 65 -6.62 10.57 12.25
CA GLY A 65 -6.11 10.30 13.60
C GLY A 65 -4.63 9.88 13.62
N ASP A 66 -4.16 9.24 12.55
CA ASP A 66 -2.81 8.65 12.51
C ASP A 66 -1.84 9.46 11.63
N PHE A 67 -2.29 10.55 11.01
CA PHE A 67 -1.46 11.43 10.20
C PHE A 67 -0.62 10.67 9.15
N ALA A 68 -1.25 9.74 8.44
CA ALA A 68 -0.60 8.93 7.42
C ALA A 68 -0.01 9.79 6.30
N ASP A 69 1.22 9.53 5.91
CA ASP A 69 1.86 10.17 4.74
C ASP A 69 1.38 9.54 3.41
N GLY A 70 0.74 8.38 3.46
CA GLY A 70 0.13 7.68 2.34
C GLY A 70 -0.57 6.41 2.78
N LEU A 71 -1.47 5.92 1.95
CA LEU A 71 -2.25 4.71 2.18
C LEU A 71 -1.83 3.59 1.23
N CYS A 72 -1.86 2.36 1.72
CA CYS A 72 -1.58 1.16 0.93
C CYS A 72 -2.78 0.23 0.96
N VAL A 73 -3.21 -0.23 -0.21
CA VAL A 73 -4.28 -1.20 -0.37
C VAL A 73 -3.68 -2.52 -0.85
N SER A 74 -3.95 -3.60 -0.12
CA SER A 74 -3.39 -4.93 -0.36
C SER A 74 -4.44 -5.90 -0.89
N GLY A 75 -3.98 -6.94 -1.58
CA GLY A 75 -4.76 -8.15 -1.78
C GLY A 75 -4.80 -9.01 -0.52
N THR A 76 -5.43 -10.17 -0.62
CA THR A 76 -5.62 -11.12 0.51
C THR A 76 -4.34 -11.85 0.91
N ALA A 77 -3.32 -11.85 0.05
CA ALA A 77 -2.03 -12.47 0.30
C ALA A 77 -0.91 -11.73 -0.44
N ALA A 78 0.34 -12.01 -0.08
CA ALA A 78 1.50 -11.50 -0.80
C ALA A 78 1.47 -11.92 -2.28
N GLY A 79 1.59 -10.96 -3.19
CA GLY A 79 1.52 -11.20 -4.62
C GLY A 79 0.10 -11.26 -5.21
N THR A 80 -0.94 -11.30 -4.39
CA THR A 80 -2.33 -11.19 -4.83
C THR A 80 -2.70 -9.72 -5.01
N GLU A 81 -3.34 -9.38 -6.11
CA GLU A 81 -3.80 -8.02 -6.36
C GLU A 81 -4.96 -7.62 -5.45
N PRO A 82 -5.06 -6.34 -5.07
CA PRO A 82 -6.23 -5.85 -4.35
C PRO A 82 -7.46 -5.86 -5.24
N ASP A 83 -8.61 -6.02 -4.62
CA ASP A 83 -9.90 -5.79 -5.26
C ASP A 83 -9.99 -4.34 -5.75
N ASP A 84 -10.31 -4.15 -7.03
CA ASP A 84 -10.37 -2.84 -7.66
C ASP A 84 -11.45 -1.95 -7.06
N VAL A 85 -12.55 -2.53 -6.59
CA VAL A 85 -13.60 -1.80 -5.87
C VAL A 85 -13.06 -1.25 -4.55
N VAL A 86 -12.28 -2.05 -3.82
CA VAL A 86 -11.64 -1.62 -2.57
C VAL A 86 -10.60 -0.52 -2.84
N LEU A 87 -9.75 -0.70 -3.85
CA LEU A 87 -8.75 0.30 -4.24
C LEU A 87 -9.40 1.63 -4.59
N LYS A 88 -10.43 1.59 -5.45
CA LYS A 88 -11.21 2.76 -5.86
C LYS A 88 -11.87 3.46 -4.66
N LYS A 89 -12.52 2.73 -3.77
CA LYS A 89 -13.16 3.30 -2.57
C LYS A 89 -12.16 4.04 -1.68
N VAL A 90 -10.95 3.51 -1.51
CA VAL A 90 -9.90 4.18 -0.74
C VAL A 90 -9.41 5.43 -1.46
N TYR A 91 -9.18 5.34 -2.77
CA TYR A 91 -8.72 6.47 -3.58
C TYR A 91 -9.72 7.63 -3.57
N GLU A 92 -11.03 7.36 -3.71
CA GLU A 92 -12.08 8.37 -3.69
C GLU A 92 -12.09 9.23 -2.40
N VAL A 93 -11.73 8.66 -1.26
CA VAL A 93 -11.69 9.42 0.01
C VAL A 93 -10.32 10.04 0.30
N ALA A 94 -9.25 9.52 -0.30
CA ALA A 94 -7.88 9.99 -0.09
C ALA A 94 -7.49 11.12 -1.06
N ALA A 95 -7.84 11.03 -2.32
CA ALA A 95 -7.48 11.98 -3.37
C ALA A 95 -7.90 13.42 -3.05
N PRO A 96 -9.14 13.72 -2.58
CA PRO A 96 -9.52 15.08 -2.20
C PRO A 96 -8.67 15.66 -1.04
N ARG A 97 -8.06 14.79 -0.25
CA ARG A 97 -7.18 15.15 0.88
C ARG A 97 -5.71 15.22 0.50
N LYS A 98 -5.39 14.94 -0.76
CA LYS A 98 -4.01 14.88 -1.29
C LYS A 98 -3.13 13.87 -0.54
N VAL A 99 -3.73 12.80 -0.03
CA VAL A 99 -3.01 11.67 0.57
C VAL A 99 -2.82 10.60 -0.49
N PRO A 100 -1.58 10.27 -0.88
CA PRO A 100 -1.33 9.33 -1.94
C PRO A 100 -1.77 7.90 -1.56
N VAL A 101 -2.31 7.18 -2.54
CA VAL A 101 -2.72 5.79 -2.41
C VAL A 101 -1.82 4.90 -3.25
N PHE A 102 -1.41 3.78 -2.70
CA PHE A 102 -0.56 2.79 -3.36
C PHE A 102 -1.25 1.44 -3.47
N CYS A 103 -1.26 0.86 -4.66
CA CYS A 103 -1.51 -0.57 -4.83
C CYS A 103 -0.32 -1.34 -4.24
N ASN A 104 -0.56 -2.03 -3.13
CA ASN A 104 0.51 -2.57 -2.27
C ASN A 104 1.01 -3.95 -2.68
N THR A 105 0.17 -4.76 -3.33
CA THR A 105 0.47 -6.14 -3.72
C THR A 105 -0.05 -6.44 -5.13
N GLY A 106 0.47 -7.49 -5.75
CA GLY A 106 -0.07 -8.09 -6.95
C GLY A 106 -0.03 -7.27 -8.24
N CYS A 107 0.52 -6.04 -8.21
CA CYS A 107 0.70 -5.28 -9.43
C CYS A 107 1.78 -5.91 -10.31
N ASN A 108 1.55 -5.92 -11.62
CA ASN A 108 2.45 -6.48 -12.63
C ASN A 108 2.36 -5.68 -13.94
N HIS A 109 3.05 -6.14 -15.00
CA HIS A 109 3.09 -5.47 -16.30
C HIS A 109 1.73 -5.43 -17.01
N GLU A 110 0.85 -6.39 -16.72
CA GLU A 110 -0.43 -6.55 -17.39
C GLU A 110 -1.50 -5.65 -16.77
N ASN A 111 -1.55 -5.56 -15.44
CA ASN A 111 -2.60 -4.85 -14.71
C ASN A 111 -2.24 -3.42 -14.27
N VAL A 112 -0.99 -2.98 -14.40
CA VAL A 112 -0.54 -1.66 -13.91
C VAL A 112 -1.33 -0.49 -14.50
N ARG A 113 -1.78 -0.60 -15.77
CA ARG A 113 -2.55 0.47 -16.42
C ARG A 113 -3.90 0.67 -15.72
N GLU A 114 -4.54 -0.40 -15.36
CA GLU A 114 -5.83 -0.38 -14.66
C GLU A 114 -5.67 0.08 -13.20
N LYS A 115 -4.68 -0.47 -12.49
CA LYS A 115 -4.41 -0.08 -11.10
C LYS A 115 -4.12 1.42 -10.96
N LEU A 116 -3.35 2.01 -11.87
CA LEU A 116 -3.00 3.44 -11.84
C LEU A 116 -4.18 4.38 -12.17
N LEU A 117 -5.35 3.87 -12.53
CA LEU A 117 -6.58 4.68 -12.61
C LEU A 117 -7.13 5.02 -11.23
N ASN A 118 -6.81 4.22 -10.21
CA ASN A 118 -7.34 4.34 -8.85
C ASN A 118 -6.24 4.34 -7.78
N CYS A 119 -5.02 4.71 -8.13
CA CYS A 119 -3.93 4.92 -7.18
C CYS A 119 -2.82 5.81 -7.77
N ASP A 120 -2.00 6.38 -6.91
CA ASP A 120 -0.89 7.28 -7.28
C ASP A 120 0.42 6.52 -7.52
N GLY A 121 0.47 5.27 -7.12
CA GLY A 121 1.67 4.45 -7.28
C GLY A 121 1.46 2.98 -6.91
N VAL A 122 2.48 2.19 -7.16
CA VAL A 122 2.43 0.74 -6.93
C VAL A 122 3.68 0.25 -6.19
N CYS A 123 3.51 -0.76 -5.34
CA CYS A 123 4.62 -1.45 -4.68
C CYS A 123 4.91 -2.76 -5.42
N MET A 124 6.06 -2.83 -6.05
CA MET A 124 6.45 -3.97 -6.87
C MET A 124 7.43 -4.89 -6.13
N GLY A 125 7.19 -6.17 -6.20
CA GLY A 125 8.05 -7.20 -5.63
C GLY A 125 8.33 -8.32 -6.64
N THR A 126 7.58 -9.40 -6.53
CA THR A 126 7.74 -10.64 -7.30
C THR A 126 7.78 -10.42 -8.81
N ALA A 127 6.97 -9.52 -9.35
CA ALA A 127 6.94 -9.24 -10.79
C ALA A 127 8.25 -8.63 -11.33
N PHE A 128 9.11 -8.06 -10.48
CA PHE A 128 10.45 -7.58 -10.85
C PHE A 128 11.53 -8.62 -10.71
N LYS A 129 11.22 -9.77 -10.12
CA LYS A 129 12.19 -10.86 -9.94
C LYS A 129 12.36 -11.67 -11.23
N LYS A 130 13.53 -12.32 -11.36
CA LYS A 130 13.81 -13.25 -12.45
C LYS A 130 12.71 -14.30 -12.51
N ASP A 131 12.17 -14.50 -13.68
CA ASP A 131 11.10 -15.47 -14.00
C ASP A 131 9.82 -15.31 -13.14
N GLY A 132 9.67 -14.18 -12.42
CA GLY A 132 8.57 -13.95 -11.50
C GLY A 132 8.63 -14.81 -10.23
N ILE A 133 9.80 -15.32 -9.87
CA ILE A 133 9.99 -16.18 -8.70
C ILE A 133 10.40 -15.32 -7.50
N PHE A 134 9.66 -15.42 -6.39
CA PHE A 134 9.79 -14.55 -5.21
C PHE A 134 11.22 -14.51 -4.63
N ASN A 135 11.91 -15.63 -4.55
CA ASN A 135 13.25 -15.73 -3.97
C ASN A 135 14.39 -15.40 -4.94
N GLU A 136 14.07 -15.15 -6.21
CA GLU A 136 15.07 -14.78 -7.20
C GLU A 136 15.51 -13.32 -7.08
N ARG A 137 16.64 -12.99 -7.72
CA ARG A 137 17.14 -11.62 -7.82
C ARG A 137 16.24 -10.76 -8.71
N VAL A 138 16.35 -9.44 -8.54
CA VAL A 138 15.68 -8.47 -9.41
C VAL A 138 16.24 -8.59 -10.84
N ASP A 139 15.34 -8.62 -11.81
CA ASP A 139 15.67 -8.62 -13.25
C ASP A 139 15.52 -7.18 -13.78
N GLU A 140 16.64 -6.62 -14.19
CA GLU A 140 16.70 -5.23 -14.70
C GLU A 140 15.83 -5.02 -15.94
N LYS A 141 15.73 -6.03 -16.82
CA LYS A 141 14.89 -5.94 -18.02
C LYS A 141 13.41 -5.81 -17.63
N ARG A 142 12.95 -6.63 -16.68
CA ARG A 142 11.55 -6.57 -16.19
C ARG A 142 11.22 -5.21 -15.57
N VAL A 143 12.16 -4.63 -14.82
CA VAL A 143 12.00 -3.28 -14.27
C VAL A 143 11.91 -2.24 -15.38
N ARG A 144 12.82 -2.29 -16.38
CA ARG A 144 12.82 -1.35 -17.51
C ARG A 144 11.51 -1.40 -18.31
N ASP A 145 11.06 -2.62 -18.62
CA ASP A 145 9.84 -2.82 -19.41
C ASP A 145 8.61 -2.30 -18.67
N PHE A 146 8.53 -2.54 -17.37
CA PHE A 146 7.49 -1.94 -16.52
C PHE A 146 7.53 -0.42 -16.51
N MET A 147 8.70 0.18 -16.33
CA MET A 147 8.85 1.63 -16.28
C MET A 147 8.54 2.31 -17.62
N LYS A 148 8.69 1.64 -18.77
CA LYS A 148 8.19 2.13 -20.06
C LYS A 148 6.67 2.31 -20.03
N ILE A 149 5.95 1.29 -19.52
CA ILE A 149 4.48 1.36 -19.39
C ILE A 149 4.07 2.53 -18.48
N VAL A 150 4.73 2.67 -17.33
CA VAL A 150 4.46 3.78 -16.39
C VAL A 150 4.74 5.14 -17.02
N SER A 151 5.85 5.27 -17.79
CA SER A 151 6.20 6.53 -18.48
C SER A 151 5.17 6.90 -19.55
N GLU A 152 4.66 5.91 -20.30
CA GLU A 152 3.58 6.14 -21.27
C GLU A 152 2.29 6.62 -20.61
N ILE A 153 1.94 6.09 -19.43
CA ILE A 153 0.78 6.52 -18.67
C ILE A 153 0.97 7.97 -18.20
N ARG A 154 2.11 8.27 -17.61
CA ARG A 154 2.44 9.61 -17.10
C ARG A 154 2.56 10.67 -18.19
N GLY A 155 3.01 10.31 -19.38
CA GLY A 155 3.07 11.21 -20.53
C GLY A 155 1.71 11.54 -21.14
N LYS A 156 0.63 10.86 -20.69
CA LYS A 156 -0.75 11.11 -21.12
C LYS A 156 -1.58 11.85 -20.06
N LEU A 157 -1.03 12.08 -18.88
CA LEU A 157 -1.61 12.87 -17.79
C LEU A 157 -1.06 14.30 -17.81
#